data_99bc9d58a2fefce990aceba85cdc2e42
#
_entry.id   99bc9d58a2fefce990aceba85cdc2e42
#
_cell.length_a   1.000
_cell.length_b   1.000
_cell.length_c   1.000
_cell.angle_alpha   90.00
_cell.angle_beta   90.00
_cell.angle_gamma   90.00
#
_symmetry.space_group_name_H-M   'P 1'
#
loop_
_entity.id
_entity.type
_entity.pdbx_description
1 polymer ?
#
loop_
_entity_poly.entity_id
_entity_poly.type
_entity_poly.pdbx_seq_one_letter_code
_entity_poly.pdbx_strand_id
1 'polypeptide(L)'
;MKIWLDGKLVEQEEAKTSVFDHGTLYGDGIFEGIRFYNRRVFRLEDHMDRLFNCAHYLLLDMPYSKEELSKAVCETAAASGLDDGYIRLVVTLSLIHISEPTRHAQ
;
A
#
# COMPACT_ATOMS: atom_id res chain seq x y z
N MET A 1 -5.53 -3.25 13.80
CA MET A 1 -5.38 -3.20 12.34
C MET A 1 -3.95 -3.54 11.98
N LYS A 2 -3.78 -4.39 10.99
CA LYS A 2 -2.46 -4.74 10.46
C LYS A 2 -2.12 -3.84 9.29
N ILE A 3 -0.88 -3.40 9.24
CA ILE A 3 -0.36 -2.58 8.15
C ILE A 3 0.89 -3.25 7.60
N TRP A 4 0.96 -3.40 6.28
CA TRP A 4 2.18 -3.84 5.63
C TRP A 4 3.10 -2.63 5.47
N LEU A 5 4.28 -2.69 6.07
CA LEU A 5 5.23 -1.59 6.07
C LEU A 5 6.61 -2.14 5.73
N ASP A 6 7.10 -1.78 4.55
CA ASP A 6 8.43 -2.14 4.07
C ASP A 6 8.79 -3.61 4.27
N GLY A 7 7.89 -4.49 3.85
CA GLY A 7 8.14 -5.93 3.84
C GLY A 7 7.56 -6.72 4.98
N LYS A 8 6.92 -6.07 5.96
CA LYS A 8 6.38 -6.75 7.13
C LYS A 8 4.97 -6.30 7.45
N LEU A 9 4.13 -7.25 7.86
CA LEU A 9 2.85 -6.91 8.48
C LEU A 9 3.10 -6.57 9.95
N VAL A 10 2.72 -5.36 10.34
CA VAL A 10 2.89 -4.88 11.72
C VAL A 10 1.56 -4.39 12.26
N GLU A 11 1.47 -4.26 13.59
CA GLU A 11 0.31 -3.66 14.20
C GLU A 11 0.30 -2.15 13.94
N GLN A 12 -0.88 -1.55 13.93
CA GLN A 12 -1.03 -0.12 13.68
C GLN A 12 -0.14 0.71 14.59
N GLU A 13 -0.03 0.32 15.86
CA GLU A 13 0.76 1.04 16.85
C GLU A 13 2.25 1.02 16.54
N GLU A 14 2.69 0.01 15.78
CA GLU A 14 4.10 -0.14 15.40
C GLU A 14 4.44 0.50 14.06
N ALA A 15 3.42 0.91 13.30
CA ALA A 15 3.63 1.47 11.96
C ALA A 15 3.95 2.96 12.08
N LYS A 16 5.22 3.27 12.04
CA LYS A 16 5.72 4.64 12.21
C LYS A 16 6.61 5.04 11.04
N THR A 17 6.58 6.32 10.69
CA THR A 17 7.46 6.89 9.67
C THR A 17 8.28 7.99 10.30
N SER A 18 9.44 8.27 9.68
CA SER A 18 10.27 9.39 10.11
C SER A 18 9.58 10.71 9.80
N VAL A 19 9.66 11.67 10.72
CA VAL A 19 9.16 13.02 10.46
C VAL A 19 9.99 13.73 9.37
N PHE A 20 11.16 13.17 9.05
CA PHE A 20 12.00 13.69 7.98
C PHE A 20 11.80 12.97 6.66
N ASP A 21 10.83 12.05 6.57
CA ASP A 21 10.50 11.39 5.32
C ASP A 21 10.06 12.43 4.28
N HIS A 22 10.72 12.42 3.12
CA HIS A 22 10.47 13.41 2.07
C HIS A 22 9.01 13.42 1.63
N GLY A 23 8.43 12.24 1.43
CA GLY A 23 7.04 12.12 1.02
C GLY A 23 6.08 12.69 2.05
N THR A 24 6.36 12.47 3.34
CA THR A 24 5.53 12.97 4.43
C THR A 24 5.60 14.49 4.49
N LEU A 25 6.81 15.06 4.37
CA LEU A 25 7.01 16.50 4.53
C LEU A 25 6.59 17.30 3.30
N TYR A 26 6.78 16.74 2.10
CA TYR A 26 6.60 17.50 0.86
C TYR A 26 5.51 16.95 -0.04
N GLY A 27 4.86 15.87 0.37
CA GLY A 27 3.81 15.26 -0.43
C GLY A 27 4.30 14.49 -1.64
N ASP A 28 5.60 14.19 -1.73
CA ASP A 28 6.17 13.44 -2.84
C ASP A 28 5.90 11.96 -2.67
N GLY A 29 4.94 11.46 -3.40
CA GLY A 29 4.61 10.05 -3.35
C GLY A 29 3.50 9.73 -4.32
N ILE A 30 3.25 8.45 -4.45
CA ILE A 30 2.15 7.94 -5.28
C ILE A 30 1.33 6.97 -4.45
N PHE A 31 0.05 6.86 -4.79
CA PHE A 31 -0.81 5.92 -4.08
C PHE A 31 -1.82 5.30 -5.02
N GLU A 32 -2.34 4.15 -4.59
CA GLU A 32 -3.42 3.45 -5.27
C GLU A 32 -4.49 3.11 -4.24
N GLY A 33 -5.74 3.27 -4.63
CA GLY A 33 -6.89 2.80 -3.87
C GLY A 33 -7.44 1.56 -4.55
N ILE A 34 -7.44 0.45 -3.85
CA ILE A 34 -7.76 -0.85 -4.44
C ILE A 34 -8.87 -1.50 -3.64
N ARG A 35 -9.98 -1.83 -4.31
CA ARG A 35 -11.10 -2.51 -3.67
C ARG A 35 -10.90 -4.02 -3.66
N PHE A 36 -11.46 -4.68 -2.67
CA PHE A 36 -11.57 -6.14 -2.68
C PHE A 36 -12.99 -6.54 -2.29
N TYR A 37 -13.44 -7.64 -2.91
CA TYR A 37 -14.78 -8.18 -2.74
C TYR A 37 -14.68 -9.69 -2.57
N ASN A 38 -15.41 -10.25 -1.62
CA ASN A 38 -15.33 -11.68 -1.33
C ASN A 38 -13.88 -12.13 -1.12
N ARG A 39 -13.09 -11.32 -0.44
CA ARG A 39 -11.67 -11.57 -0.17
C ARG A 39 -10.80 -11.61 -1.42
N ARG A 40 -11.31 -11.11 -2.55
CA ARG A 40 -10.55 -11.05 -3.80
C ARG A 40 -10.28 -9.60 -4.17
N VAL A 41 -9.03 -9.31 -4.42
CA VAL A 41 -8.62 -7.96 -4.81
C VAL A 41 -9.07 -7.70 -6.24
N PHE A 42 -9.77 -6.58 -6.44
CA PHE A 42 -10.38 -6.24 -7.72
C PHE A 42 -9.37 -5.51 -8.60
N ARG A 43 -9.16 -6.02 -9.83
CA ARG A 43 -8.30 -5.41 -10.85
C ARG A 43 -6.88 -5.13 -10.35
N LEU A 44 -6.34 -6.07 -9.58
CA LEU A 44 -5.02 -5.90 -8.98
C LEU A 44 -3.95 -5.62 -10.02
N GLU A 45 -3.93 -6.35 -11.12
CA GLU A 45 -2.93 -6.18 -12.16
C GLU A 45 -2.97 -4.78 -12.77
N ASP A 46 -4.16 -4.25 -13.04
CA ASP A 46 -4.30 -2.91 -13.58
C ASP A 46 -3.77 -1.86 -12.61
N HIS A 47 -4.04 -2.04 -11.31
CA HIS A 47 -3.53 -1.13 -10.29
C HIS A 47 -2.01 -1.19 -10.19
N MET A 48 -1.44 -2.38 -10.27
CA MET A 48 0.02 -2.53 -10.23
C MET A 48 0.67 -1.90 -11.45
N ASP A 49 0.10 -2.11 -12.62
CA ASP A 49 0.63 -1.50 -13.85
C ASP A 49 0.62 0.02 -13.76
N ARG A 50 -0.47 0.59 -13.27
CA ARG A 50 -0.57 2.04 -13.11
C ARG A 50 0.42 2.57 -12.09
N LEU A 51 0.57 1.87 -10.96
CA LEU A 51 1.51 2.26 -9.92
C LEU A 51 2.94 2.29 -10.45
N PHE A 52 3.36 1.23 -11.14
CA PHE A 52 4.71 1.13 -11.66
C PHE A 52 4.97 2.12 -12.79
N ASN A 53 3.96 2.40 -13.61
CA ASN A 53 4.07 3.43 -14.64
C ASN A 53 4.24 4.82 -14.01
N CYS A 54 3.50 5.12 -12.96
CA CYS A 54 3.66 6.39 -12.25
C CYS A 54 5.05 6.50 -11.62
N ALA A 55 5.53 5.43 -11.01
CA ALA A 55 6.86 5.41 -10.43
C ALA A 55 7.92 5.67 -11.50
N HIS A 56 7.75 5.09 -12.67
CA HIS A 56 8.68 5.30 -13.78
C HIS A 56 8.72 6.78 -14.19
N TYR A 57 7.55 7.40 -14.34
CA TYR A 57 7.48 8.82 -14.71
C TYR A 57 8.12 9.73 -13.66
N LEU A 58 7.98 9.37 -12.40
CA LEU A 58 8.51 10.18 -11.31
C LEU A 58 9.95 9.81 -10.95
N LEU A 59 10.55 8.88 -11.68
CA LEU A 59 11.91 8.39 -11.45
C LEU A 59 12.08 7.82 -10.03
N LEU A 60 11.03 7.19 -9.52
CA LEU A 60 11.09 6.50 -8.23
C LEU A 60 11.56 5.08 -8.43
N ASP A 61 12.56 4.68 -7.67
CA ASP A 61 13.01 3.31 -7.65
C ASP A 61 12.06 2.47 -6.81
N MET A 62 11.48 1.43 -7.42
CA MET A 62 10.58 0.53 -6.72
C MET A 62 11.41 -0.63 -6.18
N PRO A 63 11.56 -0.75 -4.86
CA PRO A 63 12.40 -1.80 -4.26
C PRO A 63 11.76 -3.19 -4.32
N TYR A 64 10.50 -3.27 -4.75
CA TYR A 64 9.76 -4.52 -4.85
C TYR A 64 9.24 -4.70 -6.26
N SER A 65 9.15 -5.96 -6.69
CA SER A 65 8.55 -6.29 -7.99
C SER A 65 7.02 -6.17 -7.92
N LYS A 66 6.38 -6.16 -9.09
CA LYS A 66 4.92 -6.20 -9.16
C LYS A 66 4.37 -7.41 -8.42
N GLU A 67 5.01 -8.58 -8.57
CA GLU A 67 4.58 -9.80 -7.91
C GLU A 67 4.68 -9.68 -6.40
N GLU A 68 5.75 -9.10 -5.91
CA GLU A 68 5.94 -8.91 -4.46
C GLU A 68 4.90 -7.98 -3.88
N LEU A 69 4.63 -6.85 -4.54
CA LEU A 69 3.61 -5.91 -4.08
C LEU A 69 2.20 -6.46 -4.22
N SER A 70 1.93 -7.21 -5.29
CA SER A 70 0.63 -7.87 -5.46
C SER A 70 0.37 -8.83 -4.31
N LYS A 71 1.38 -9.61 -3.93
CA LYS A 71 1.28 -10.52 -2.80
C LYS A 71 1.05 -9.75 -1.50
N ALA A 72 1.75 -8.65 -1.31
CA ALA A 72 1.60 -7.81 -0.12
C ALA A 72 0.20 -7.23 -0.02
N VAL A 73 -0.39 -6.79 -1.12
CA VAL A 73 -1.76 -6.28 -1.14
C VAL A 73 -2.74 -7.39 -0.73
N CYS A 74 -2.58 -8.58 -1.29
CA CYS A 74 -3.44 -9.71 -0.94
C CYS A 74 -3.28 -10.13 0.52
N GLU A 75 -2.06 -10.12 1.04
CA GLU A 75 -1.81 -10.42 2.46
C GLU A 75 -2.46 -9.40 3.38
N THR A 76 -2.41 -8.13 3.01
CA THR A 76 -3.02 -7.06 3.79
C THR A 76 -4.54 -7.19 3.80
N ALA A 77 -5.13 -7.48 2.64
CA ALA A 77 -6.58 -7.73 2.55
C ALA A 77 -6.99 -8.90 3.44
N ALA A 78 -6.24 -10.00 3.38
CA ALA A 78 -6.53 -11.17 4.20
C ALA A 78 -6.38 -10.85 5.69
N ALA A 79 -5.36 -10.10 6.06
CA ALA A 79 -5.09 -9.74 7.45
C ALA A 79 -6.15 -8.80 8.04
N SER A 80 -6.91 -8.11 7.18
CA SER A 80 -7.97 -7.20 7.65
C SER A 80 -9.13 -7.95 8.30
N GLY A 81 -9.31 -9.22 7.96
CA GLY A 81 -10.45 -10.01 8.44
C GLY A 81 -11.78 -9.65 7.80
N LEU A 82 -11.78 -8.81 6.78
CA LEU A 82 -12.99 -8.38 6.08
C LEU A 82 -13.17 -9.17 4.79
N ASP A 83 -14.42 -9.36 4.39
CA ASP A 83 -14.74 -9.97 3.09
C ASP A 83 -14.66 -8.94 1.98
N ASP A 84 -15.08 -7.73 2.27
CA ASP A 84 -15.07 -6.61 1.34
C ASP A 84 -14.37 -5.44 1.99
N GLY A 85 -13.63 -4.67 1.20
CA GLY A 85 -12.95 -3.52 1.77
C GLY A 85 -12.15 -2.74 0.75
N TYR A 86 -11.26 -1.94 1.27
CA TYR A 86 -10.50 -0.99 0.51
C TYR A 86 -9.05 -1.00 1.00
N ILE A 87 -8.14 -1.18 0.08
CA ILE A 87 -6.70 -1.18 0.37
C ILE A 87 -6.11 0.14 -0.11
N ARG A 88 -5.33 0.77 0.74
CA ARG A 88 -4.56 1.95 0.39
C ARG A 88 -3.08 1.58 0.34
N LEU A 89 -2.49 1.72 -0.83
CA LEU A 89 -1.07 1.45 -1.07
C LEU A 89 -0.38 2.79 -1.31
N VAL A 90 0.64 3.09 -0.53
CA VAL A 90 1.35 4.36 -0.61
C VAL A 90 2.84 4.10 -0.78
N VAL A 91 3.44 4.77 -1.76
CA VAL A 91 4.88 4.72 -2.04
C VAL A 91 5.44 6.12 -1.91
N THR A 92 6.42 6.27 -1.03
CA THR A 92 7.18 7.53 -0.93
C THR A 92 8.64 7.24 -1.24
N LEU A 93 9.48 8.27 -1.17
CA LEU A 93 10.90 8.10 -1.44
C LEU A 93 11.59 7.15 -0.46
N SER A 94 11.07 7.02 0.75
CA SER A 94 11.75 6.24 1.78
C SER A 94 10.97 5.05 2.31
N LEU A 95 9.66 4.90 1.95
CA LEU A 95 8.91 3.75 2.42
C LEU A 95 7.71 3.41 1.55
N ILE A 96 7.23 2.18 1.72
CA ILE A 96 6.00 1.72 1.11
C ILE A 96 5.13 1.14 2.21
N HIS A 97 3.86 1.54 2.27
CA HIS A 97 2.94 0.91 3.20
C HIS A 97 1.59 0.58 2.54
N ILE A 98 0.94 -0.44 3.08
CA ILE A 98 -0.34 -0.91 2.59
C ILE A 98 -1.24 -1.10 3.81
N SER A 99 -2.42 -0.49 3.77
CA SER A 99 -3.36 -0.56 4.88
C SER A 99 -4.79 -0.72 4.37
N GLU A 100 -5.66 -1.19 5.25
CA GLU A 100 -7.11 -1.20 5.02
C GLU A 100 -7.70 -0.17 5.97
N PRO A 101 -7.92 1.09 5.51
CA PRO A 101 -8.30 2.18 6.40
C PRO A 101 -9.80 2.33 6.63
N THR A 102 -10.63 1.49 6.03
CA THR A 102 -12.09 1.69 6.02
C THR A 102 -12.67 1.89 7.42
N ARG A 103 -12.23 1.08 8.39
CA ARG A 103 -12.74 1.16 9.75
C ARG A 103 -12.27 2.39 10.50
N HIS A 104 -11.21 3.01 10.02
CA HIS A 104 -10.56 4.12 10.71
C HIS A 104 -10.81 5.46 10.03
N ALA A 105 -11.62 5.46 8.98
CA ALA A 105 -11.97 6.67 8.26
C ALA A 105 -13.18 7.38 8.88
N GLN A 106 -13.68 6.87 9.98
CA GLN A 106 -14.86 7.40 10.63
C GLN A 106 -14.53 8.38 11.73
#